data_0e5f6a87209b9441660f8ee53e5b5839
#
_entry.id   0e5f6a87209b9441660f8ee53e5b5839
#
_cell.length_a   1.000
_cell.length_b   1.000
_cell.length_c   1.000
_cell.angle_alpha   90.00
_cell.angle_beta   90.00
_cell.angle_gamma   90.00
#
_symmetry.space_group_name_H-M   'P 1'
#
loop_
_entity.id
_entity.type
_entity.pdbx_description
1 polymer ?
#
loop_
_entity_poly.entity_id
_entity_poly.type
_entity_poly.pdbx_seq_one_letter_code
_entity_poly.pdbx_strand_id
1 'polypeptide(L)'
;MTKPREKTREELQAEIEDGKKKIRQFENREKMLRQKLSKEERRTRSHRLIVRGAVFESIVPEAKNMTDEEATALLRLALTSEPARELLRKRAEETTS
;
A
#
# COMPACT_ATOMS: atom_id res chain seq x y z
N MET A 1 31.54 -7.22 49.91
CA MET A 1 30.89 -7.33 48.61
C MET A 1 31.39 -8.57 47.87
N THR A 2 30.50 -9.44 47.53
CA THR A 2 30.82 -10.59 46.70
C THR A 2 30.88 -10.14 45.24
N LYS A 3 31.96 -10.51 44.54
CA LYS A 3 32.04 -10.25 43.10
C LYS A 3 30.93 -11.01 42.37
N PRO A 4 30.31 -10.44 41.36
CA PRO A 4 29.33 -11.18 40.57
C PRO A 4 30.01 -12.39 39.95
N ARG A 5 29.35 -13.52 39.98
CA ARG A 5 29.83 -14.76 39.39
C ARG A 5 29.99 -14.59 37.89
N GLU A 6 31.16 -14.98 37.39
CA GLU A 6 31.36 -15.04 35.96
C GLU A 6 30.47 -16.13 35.35
N LYS A 7 29.81 -15.82 34.26
CA LYS A 7 28.99 -16.79 33.55
C LYS A 7 29.86 -17.86 32.93
N THR A 8 29.39 -19.09 33.02
CA THR A 8 30.05 -20.21 32.36
C THR A 8 29.87 -20.05 30.82
N ARG A 9 30.72 -20.76 30.08
CA ARG A 9 30.65 -20.81 28.63
C ARG A 9 29.27 -21.30 28.16
N GLU A 10 28.72 -22.27 28.86
CA GLU A 10 27.38 -22.81 28.56
C GLU A 10 26.28 -21.79 28.78
N GLU A 11 26.38 -21.02 29.85
CA GLU A 11 25.42 -19.93 30.13
C GLU A 11 25.49 -18.85 29.07
N LEU A 12 26.69 -18.46 28.63
CA LEU A 12 26.87 -17.48 27.57
C LEU A 12 26.33 -18.00 26.24
N GLN A 13 26.54 -19.25 25.91
CA GLN A 13 25.99 -19.87 24.70
C GLN A 13 24.46 -19.89 24.72
N ALA A 14 23.88 -20.20 25.89
CA ALA A 14 22.42 -20.18 26.07
C ALA A 14 21.87 -18.78 25.87
N GLU A 15 22.53 -17.74 26.37
CA GLU A 15 22.10 -16.34 26.16
C GLU A 15 22.20 -15.94 24.69
N ILE A 16 23.24 -16.35 23.99
CA ILE A 16 23.41 -16.07 22.55
C ILE A 16 22.31 -16.75 21.75
N GLU A 17 22.00 -18.00 22.03
CA GLU A 17 20.94 -18.73 21.37
C GLU A 17 19.55 -18.10 21.62
N ASP A 18 19.28 -17.69 22.86
CA ASP A 18 18.06 -17.00 23.22
C ASP A 18 17.94 -15.65 22.48
N GLY A 19 19.04 -14.90 22.41
CA GLY A 19 19.10 -13.65 21.67
C GLY A 19 18.83 -13.83 20.18
N LYS A 20 19.44 -14.84 19.56
CA LYS A 20 19.20 -15.20 18.16
C LYS A 20 17.76 -15.57 17.92
N LYS A 21 17.15 -16.32 18.82
CA LYS A 21 15.73 -16.72 18.75
C LYS A 21 14.82 -15.50 18.79
N LYS A 22 15.09 -14.56 19.69
CA LYS A 22 14.33 -13.32 19.80
C LYS A 22 14.44 -12.47 18.53
N ILE A 23 15.63 -12.37 17.95
CA ILE A 23 15.86 -11.65 16.70
C ILE A 23 15.04 -12.27 15.58
N ARG A 24 15.04 -13.59 15.45
CA ARG A 24 14.25 -14.30 14.44
C ARG A 24 12.74 -14.05 14.61
N GLN A 25 12.26 -14.06 15.86
CA GLN A 25 10.87 -13.77 16.17
C GLN A 25 10.50 -12.34 15.77
N PHE A 26 11.38 -11.38 16.04
CA PHE A 26 11.20 -9.98 15.65
C PHE A 26 11.14 -9.81 14.14
N GLU A 27 12.08 -10.42 13.43
CA GLU A 27 12.14 -10.38 11.97
C GLU A 27 10.87 -10.98 11.33
N ASN A 28 10.40 -12.11 11.88
CA ASN A 28 9.18 -12.76 11.42
C ASN A 28 7.95 -11.89 11.63
N ARG A 29 7.84 -11.24 12.81
CA ARG A 29 6.75 -10.30 13.08
C ARG A 29 6.76 -9.14 12.11
N GLU A 30 7.94 -8.56 11.89
CA GLU A 30 8.12 -7.43 10.98
C GLU A 30 7.72 -7.82 9.57
N LYS A 31 8.13 -9.00 9.12
CA LYS A 31 7.75 -9.54 7.81
C LYS A 31 6.23 -9.71 7.68
N MET A 32 5.60 -10.28 8.71
CA MET A 32 4.14 -10.48 8.74
C MET A 32 3.39 -9.15 8.70
N LEU A 33 3.87 -8.13 9.44
CA LEU A 33 3.28 -6.80 9.45
C LEU A 33 3.41 -6.13 8.09
N ARG A 34 4.55 -6.25 7.44
CA ARG A 34 4.76 -5.71 6.08
C ARG A 34 3.84 -6.37 5.07
N GLN A 35 3.67 -7.68 5.15
CA GLN A 35 2.76 -8.42 4.28
C GLN A 35 1.30 -8.00 4.50
N LYS A 36 0.90 -7.82 5.76
CA LYS A 36 -0.43 -7.37 6.12
C LYS A 36 -0.71 -5.96 5.59
N LEU A 37 0.25 -5.05 5.78
CA LEU A 37 0.17 -3.69 5.28
C LEU A 37 0.05 -3.66 3.76
N SER A 38 0.87 -4.45 3.07
CA SER A 38 0.83 -4.57 1.60
C SER A 38 -0.52 -5.08 1.11
N LYS A 39 -1.12 -6.06 1.80
CA LYS A 39 -2.46 -6.56 1.48
C LYS A 39 -3.52 -5.50 1.68
N GLU A 40 -3.45 -4.74 2.76
CA GLU A 40 -4.40 -3.65 3.04
C GLU A 40 -4.29 -2.54 2.00
N GLU A 41 -3.09 -2.18 1.59
CA GLU A 41 -2.86 -1.18 0.54
C GLU A 41 -3.45 -1.63 -0.79
N ARG A 42 -3.24 -2.90 -1.15
CA ARG A 42 -3.81 -3.47 -2.39
C ARG A 42 -5.34 -3.52 -2.34
N ARG A 43 -5.90 -3.90 -1.19
CA ARG A 43 -7.35 -3.95 -0.99
C ARG A 43 -7.97 -2.55 -1.12
N THR A 44 -7.38 -1.55 -0.47
CA THR A 44 -7.81 -0.16 -0.54
C THR A 44 -7.75 0.36 -1.96
N ARG A 45 -6.66 0.08 -2.67
CA ARG A 45 -6.48 0.47 -4.06
C ARG A 45 -7.52 -0.19 -4.97
N SER A 46 -7.72 -1.50 -4.80
CA SER A 46 -8.69 -2.26 -5.59
C SER A 46 -10.11 -1.74 -5.38
N HIS A 47 -10.47 -1.49 -4.12
CA HIS A 47 -11.78 -0.93 -3.78
C HIS A 47 -11.99 0.43 -4.45
N ARG A 48 -10.99 1.31 -4.36
CA ARG A 48 -11.03 2.62 -5.00
C ARG A 48 -11.23 2.52 -6.51
N LEU A 49 -10.51 1.61 -7.16
CA LEU A 49 -10.62 1.42 -8.61
C LEU A 49 -11.97 0.85 -9.03
N ILE A 50 -12.51 -0.07 -8.23
CA ILE A 50 -13.86 -0.62 -8.46
C ILE A 50 -14.92 0.47 -8.36
N VAL A 51 -14.87 1.30 -7.33
CA VAL A 51 -15.82 2.41 -7.14
C VAL A 51 -15.72 3.41 -8.29
N ARG A 52 -14.50 3.77 -8.69
CA ARG A 52 -14.27 4.72 -9.79
C ARG A 52 -14.71 4.15 -11.13
N GLY A 53 -14.50 2.86 -11.35
CA GLY A 53 -15.01 2.16 -12.53
C GLY A 53 -16.53 2.19 -12.59
N ALA A 54 -17.19 1.96 -11.45
CA ALA A 54 -18.64 2.03 -11.35
C ALA A 54 -19.17 3.44 -11.63
N VAL A 55 -18.49 4.47 -11.13
CA VAL A 55 -18.83 5.88 -11.41
C VAL A 55 -18.70 6.17 -12.93
N PHE A 56 -17.59 5.72 -13.52
CA PHE A 56 -17.36 5.89 -14.96
C PHE A 56 -18.47 5.26 -15.78
N GLU A 57 -18.84 4.01 -15.48
CA GLU A 57 -19.91 3.30 -16.18
C GLU A 57 -21.29 3.91 -15.93
N SER A 58 -21.52 4.53 -14.78
CA SER A 58 -22.78 5.21 -14.49
C SER A 58 -22.95 6.49 -15.33
N ILE A 59 -21.84 7.18 -15.58
CA ILE A 59 -21.82 8.39 -16.40
C ILE A 59 -21.89 8.03 -17.90
N VAL A 60 -21.19 6.98 -18.29
CA VAL A 60 -21.11 6.47 -19.66
C VAL A 60 -21.58 5.02 -19.69
N PRO A 61 -22.90 4.76 -19.81
CA PRO A 61 -23.40 3.38 -19.78
C PRO A 61 -22.82 2.49 -20.88
N GLU A 62 -22.43 3.07 -22.00
CA GLU A 62 -21.79 2.36 -23.11
C GLU A 62 -20.45 1.76 -22.73
N ALA A 63 -19.82 2.26 -21.68
CA ALA A 63 -18.51 1.78 -21.22
C ALA A 63 -18.53 0.31 -20.82
N LYS A 64 -19.67 -0.25 -20.44
CA LYS A 64 -19.81 -1.67 -20.10
C LYS A 64 -19.44 -2.60 -21.26
N ASN A 65 -19.65 -2.14 -22.49
CA ASN A 65 -19.41 -2.91 -23.71
C ASN A 65 -18.15 -2.48 -24.46
N MET A 66 -17.39 -1.55 -23.89
CA MET A 66 -16.14 -1.08 -24.48
C MET A 66 -14.99 -2.00 -24.12
N THR A 67 -14.03 -2.10 -25.03
CA THR A 67 -12.73 -2.72 -24.72
C THR A 67 -11.92 -1.73 -23.87
N ASP A 68 -10.85 -2.23 -23.26
CA ASP A 68 -9.96 -1.38 -22.46
C ASP A 68 -9.33 -0.27 -23.32
N GLU A 69 -9.00 -0.60 -24.59
CA GLU A 69 -8.44 0.36 -25.55
C GLU A 69 -9.44 1.47 -25.89
N GLU A 70 -10.70 1.12 -26.12
CA GLU A 70 -11.77 2.08 -26.40
C GLU A 70 -12.00 2.98 -25.20
N ALA A 71 -12.08 2.43 -23.99
CA ALA A 71 -12.26 3.18 -22.76
C ALA A 71 -11.07 4.12 -22.52
N THR A 72 -9.86 3.66 -22.78
CA THR A 72 -8.63 4.47 -22.68
C THR A 72 -8.68 5.65 -23.65
N ALA A 73 -9.05 5.40 -24.88
CA ALA A 73 -9.15 6.45 -25.91
C ALA A 73 -10.19 7.51 -25.53
N LEU A 74 -11.35 7.07 -25.05
CA LEU A 74 -12.41 7.95 -24.59
C LEU A 74 -11.95 8.82 -23.43
N LEU A 75 -11.32 8.20 -22.43
CA LEU A 75 -10.83 8.92 -21.24
C LEU A 75 -9.74 9.92 -21.61
N ARG A 76 -8.81 9.56 -22.49
CA ARG A 76 -7.77 10.48 -22.96
C ARG A 76 -8.37 11.70 -23.65
N LEU A 77 -9.34 11.48 -24.52
CA LEU A 77 -9.99 12.56 -25.24
C LEU A 77 -10.76 13.47 -24.28
N ALA A 78 -11.54 12.90 -23.37
CA ALA A 78 -12.35 13.66 -22.43
C ALA A 78 -11.51 14.40 -21.38
N LEU A 79 -10.50 13.74 -20.85
CA LEU A 79 -9.70 14.28 -19.74
C LEU A 79 -8.59 15.24 -20.19
N THR A 80 -8.31 15.31 -21.47
CA THR A 80 -7.39 16.32 -22.04
C THR A 80 -8.13 17.56 -22.55
N SER A 81 -9.46 17.58 -22.45
CA SER A 81 -10.25 18.75 -22.79
C SER A 81 -9.96 19.91 -21.84
N GLU A 82 -10.16 21.14 -22.29
CA GLU A 82 -9.89 22.33 -21.48
C GLU A 82 -10.71 22.37 -20.19
N PRO A 83 -12.03 22.08 -20.20
CA PRO A 83 -12.81 22.02 -18.96
C PRO A 83 -12.27 21.01 -17.94
N ALA A 84 -11.84 19.84 -18.40
CA ALA A 84 -11.27 18.82 -17.53
C ALA A 84 -9.94 19.27 -16.91
N ARG A 85 -9.10 19.90 -17.70
CA ARG A 85 -7.81 20.44 -17.22
C ARG A 85 -8.02 21.57 -16.23
N GLU A 86 -9.00 22.40 -16.45
CA GLU A 86 -9.37 23.48 -15.54
C GLU A 86 -9.77 22.94 -14.17
N LEU A 87 -10.60 21.89 -14.15
CA LEU A 87 -11.02 21.22 -12.93
C LEU A 87 -9.81 20.65 -12.15
N LEU A 88 -8.88 20.04 -12.86
CA LEU A 88 -7.66 19.49 -12.26
C LEU A 88 -6.77 20.58 -11.69
N ARG A 89 -6.64 21.71 -12.36
CA ARG A 89 -5.86 22.85 -11.88
C ARG A 89 -6.45 23.43 -10.59
N LYS A 90 -7.76 23.62 -10.54
CA LYS A 90 -8.45 24.09 -9.34
C LYS A 90 -8.23 23.16 -8.16
N ARG A 91 -8.31 21.86 -8.40
CA ARG A 91 -8.06 20.87 -7.34
C ARG A 91 -6.63 20.95 -6.82
N ALA A 92 -5.66 21.11 -7.71
CA ALA A 92 -4.24 21.25 -7.32
C ALA A 92 -4.02 22.50 -6.46
N GLU A 93 -4.67 23.62 -6.80
CA GLU A 93 -4.59 24.86 -6.02
C GLU A 93 -5.19 24.67 -4.62
N GLU A 94 -6.33 24.00 -4.52
CA GLU A 94 -6.98 23.71 -3.23
C GLU A 94 -6.13 22.84 -2.33
N THR A 95 -5.38 21.89 -2.90
CA THR A 95 -4.52 21.00 -2.11
C THR A 95 -3.20 21.61 -1.69
N THR A 96 -2.75 22.70 -2.34
CA THR A 96 -1.48 23.37 -2.03
C THR A 96 -1.63 24.58 -1.10
N SER A 97 -2.84 25.02 -0.86
CA SER A 97 -3.12 26.18 0.01
C SER A 97 -3.21 25.82 1.51
#